data_9a19392e6256bc13faf8eaa718214cf7
#
_entry.id   9a19392e6256bc13faf8eaa718214cf7
#
_cell.length_a   1.000
_cell.length_b   1.000
_cell.length_c   1.000
_cell.angle_alpha   90.00
_cell.angle_beta   90.00
_cell.angle_gamma   90.00
#
_symmetry.space_group_name_H-M   'P 1'
#
loop_
_entity.id
_entity.type
_entity.pdbx_description
1 polymer ?
#
loop_
_entity_poly.entity_id
_entity_poly.type
_entity_poly.pdbx_seq_one_letter_code
_entity_poly.pdbx_strand_id
1 'polypeptide(L)'
;MKTHRLGIIMNGVTGRMGTNQHLIRSIKAIIDQGGVKLSDSEVIMPDPVLVGRSEEKLRALAARTGVTRVSTNLDAELANPANQIYFDATLTGQRPVGVRKAIAARKHIYCEKPTATTAAEALALAKEVTAAGLKNGVVQDKLWLPGLVKLKYLIDTGFFGRILSVRGEFGYWVFTGEFEKLQRPSWNYRKEDDGGIIVDMLCHWQYVIQNLFGEIKSLTCLGATHIPRRWDESGKPYACTADDSAYATFELLNGVICQFNSSWDVRVRRDDLLTLQVDGTHGSAVAGLRDCTAQSLAATPRCIWNPDIDSPIKYMDGWTRVPDQGVYDNAFKVEWELFLKHVVTGSPFPWTLLEGAKGVQLAELGLKSWAERRWLDVPPLK
;
A
#
# COMPACT_ATOMS: atom_id res chain seq x y z
N MET A 1 -32.56 12.76 7.00
CA MET A 1 -31.10 12.56 6.88
C MET A 1 -30.69 12.95 5.46
N LYS A 2 -29.79 13.90 5.30
CA LYS A 2 -29.27 14.33 4.01
C LYS A 2 -28.29 13.29 3.48
N THR A 3 -28.50 12.80 2.25
CA THR A 3 -27.64 11.80 1.62
C THR A 3 -26.87 12.41 0.47
N HIS A 4 -25.53 12.40 0.57
CA HIS A 4 -24.62 12.74 -0.51
C HIS A 4 -24.34 11.48 -1.34
N ARG A 5 -25.07 11.29 -2.44
CA ARG A 5 -24.83 10.16 -3.34
C ARG A 5 -23.66 10.48 -4.27
N LEU A 6 -22.63 9.61 -4.25
CA LEU A 6 -21.43 9.77 -5.08
C LEU A 6 -21.33 8.63 -6.09
N GLY A 7 -21.49 8.95 -7.37
CA GLY A 7 -21.24 8.02 -8.47
C GLY A 7 -19.75 7.73 -8.62
N ILE A 8 -19.37 6.44 -8.62
CA ILE A 8 -17.99 5.98 -8.69
C ILE A 8 -17.82 5.06 -9.88
N ILE A 9 -16.99 5.45 -10.84
CA ILE A 9 -16.55 4.58 -11.94
C ILE A 9 -15.45 3.67 -11.40
N MET A 10 -15.73 2.37 -11.27
CA MET A 10 -14.77 1.39 -10.77
C MET A 10 -14.14 0.64 -11.97
N ASN A 11 -13.06 1.21 -12.53
CA ASN A 11 -12.36 0.62 -13.68
C ASN A 11 -11.33 -0.42 -13.23
N GLY A 12 -11.28 -1.56 -13.94
CA GLY A 12 -10.41 -2.69 -13.58
C GLY A 12 -10.94 -3.54 -12.42
N VAL A 13 -12.21 -3.36 -12.05
CA VAL A 13 -12.84 -4.00 -10.89
C VAL A 13 -12.90 -5.53 -10.95
N THR A 14 -12.78 -6.14 -12.13
CA THR A 14 -12.76 -7.61 -12.28
C THR A 14 -11.43 -8.27 -11.91
N GLY A 15 -10.38 -7.47 -11.68
CA GLY A 15 -9.10 -7.93 -11.15
C GLY A 15 -9.18 -8.25 -9.65
N ARG A 16 -8.24 -9.05 -9.13
CA ARG A 16 -8.24 -9.53 -7.73
C ARG A 16 -8.33 -8.37 -6.71
N MET A 17 -7.51 -7.32 -6.88
CA MET A 17 -7.51 -6.16 -5.97
C MET A 17 -8.81 -5.37 -6.13
N GLY A 18 -9.18 -5.01 -7.35
CA GLY A 18 -10.42 -4.30 -7.65
C GLY A 18 -11.65 -5.00 -7.10
N THR A 19 -11.77 -6.33 -7.30
CA THR A 19 -12.88 -7.12 -6.79
C THR A 19 -12.88 -7.23 -5.26
N ASN A 20 -11.79 -7.73 -4.69
CA ASN A 20 -11.81 -8.17 -3.30
C ASN A 20 -11.58 -7.02 -2.32
N GLN A 21 -10.62 -6.13 -2.59
CA GLN A 21 -10.30 -5.06 -1.66
C GLN A 21 -11.19 -3.83 -1.87
N HIS A 22 -11.29 -3.36 -3.12
CA HIS A 22 -11.98 -2.10 -3.38
C HIS A 22 -13.50 -2.24 -3.50
N LEU A 23 -13.99 -3.25 -4.22
CA LEU A 23 -15.44 -3.42 -4.34
C LEU A 23 -16.04 -4.08 -3.10
N ILE A 24 -15.64 -5.32 -2.78
CA ILE A 24 -16.34 -6.12 -1.76
C ILE A 24 -16.02 -5.60 -0.35
N ARG A 25 -14.74 -5.50 0.00
CA ARG A 25 -14.31 -5.15 1.37
C ARG A 25 -14.34 -3.66 1.67
N SER A 26 -14.53 -2.81 0.65
CA SER A 26 -14.62 -1.35 0.83
C SER A 26 -15.97 -0.82 0.40
N ILE A 27 -16.20 -0.58 -0.88
CA ILE A 27 -17.40 0.13 -1.37
C ILE A 27 -18.69 -0.59 -0.98
N LYS A 28 -18.76 -1.93 -1.18
CA LYS A 28 -19.93 -2.73 -0.76
C LYS A 28 -20.11 -2.71 0.75
N ALA A 29 -19.03 -2.88 1.52
CA ALA A 29 -19.09 -2.81 2.98
C ALA A 29 -19.55 -1.43 3.48
N ILE A 30 -19.11 -0.33 2.82
CA ILE A 30 -19.59 1.03 3.12
C ILE A 30 -21.10 1.14 2.80
N ILE A 31 -21.56 0.60 1.69
CA ILE A 31 -22.99 0.60 1.36
C ILE A 31 -23.81 -0.19 2.42
N ASP A 32 -23.33 -1.37 2.78
CA ASP A 32 -24.02 -2.27 3.73
C ASP A 32 -24.12 -1.71 5.14
N GLN A 33 -23.13 -0.91 5.57
CA GLN A 33 -23.18 -0.22 6.87
C GLN A 33 -24.09 1.02 6.87
N GLY A 34 -24.69 1.38 5.71
CA GLY A 34 -25.54 2.57 5.56
C GLY A 34 -24.79 3.84 5.16
N GLY A 35 -23.59 3.71 4.57
CA GLY A 35 -22.78 4.82 4.09
C GLY A 35 -21.74 5.33 5.09
N VAL A 36 -21.03 6.40 4.72
CA VAL A 36 -20.05 7.08 5.56
C VAL A 36 -20.71 8.23 6.30
N LYS A 37 -20.83 8.14 7.61
CA LYS A 37 -21.42 9.20 8.44
C LYS A 37 -20.55 10.45 8.43
N LEU A 38 -21.16 11.59 8.16
CA LEU A 38 -20.57 12.92 8.35
C LEU A 38 -21.05 13.57 9.66
N SER A 39 -22.33 13.33 10.00
CA SER A 39 -22.99 13.76 11.23
C SER A 39 -24.20 12.85 11.49
N ASP A 40 -24.96 13.10 12.55
CA ASP A 40 -26.22 12.36 12.82
C ASP A 40 -27.28 12.61 11.75
N SER A 41 -27.16 13.70 10.96
CA SER A 41 -28.12 14.10 9.93
C SER A 41 -27.59 13.98 8.50
N GLU A 42 -26.30 13.66 8.30
CA GLU A 42 -25.68 13.59 6.96
C GLU A 42 -24.87 12.32 6.75
N VAL A 43 -24.99 11.72 5.57
CA VAL A 43 -24.29 10.49 5.17
C VAL A 43 -23.82 10.58 3.71
N ILE A 44 -22.66 10.00 3.42
CA ILE A 44 -22.19 9.79 2.05
C ILE A 44 -22.54 8.35 1.63
N MET A 45 -23.23 8.21 0.50
CA MET A 45 -23.61 6.92 -0.06
C MET A 45 -22.91 6.70 -1.40
N PRO A 46 -21.98 5.75 -1.50
CA PRO A 46 -21.37 5.36 -2.78
C PRO A 46 -22.41 4.78 -3.74
N ASP A 47 -22.29 5.12 -5.02
CA ASP A 47 -23.09 4.58 -6.12
C ASP A 47 -22.16 4.07 -7.23
N PRO A 48 -21.61 2.85 -7.09
CA PRO A 48 -20.61 2.34 -8.00
C PRO A 48 -21.21 1.89 -9.34
N VAL A 49 -20.47 2.14 -10.44
CA VAL A 49 -20.62 1.45 -11.72
C VAL A 49 -19.39 0.60 -11.99
N LEU A 50 -19.61 -0.69 -12.25
CA LEU A 50 -18.54 -1.64 -12.51
C LEU A 50 -18.11 -1.53 -13.97
N VAL A 51 -16.84 -1.16 -14.21
CA VAL A 51 -16.32 -0.97 -15.57
C VAL A 51 -15.20 -1.96 -15.88
N GLY A 52 -15.26 -2.56 -17.06
CA GLY A 52 -14.27 -3.54 -17.52
C GLY A 52 -14.54 -4.01 -18.95
N ARG A 53 -13.66 -4.84 -19.49
CA ARG A 53 -13.72 -5.30 -20.90
C ARG A 53 -14.68 -6.46 -21.17
N SER A 54 -14.99 -7.27 -20.13
CA SER A 54 -15.84 -8.46 -20.27
C SER A 54 -17.17 -8.23 -19.57
N GLU A 55 -18.23 -8.09 -20.35
CA GLU A 55 -19.59 -7.94 -19.83
C GLU A 55 -20.01 -9.13 -18.98
N GLU A 56 -19.66 -10.36 -19.38
CA GLU A 56 -19.95 -11.57 -18.63
C GLU A 56 -19.37 -11.52 -17.21
N LYS A 57 -18.07 -11.19 -17.08
CA LYS A 57 -17.41 -11.04 -15.77
C LYS A 57 -18.01 -9.93 -14.92
N LEU A 58 -18.39 -8.82 -15.56
CA LEU A 58 -19.04 -7.70 -14.88
C LEU A 58 -20.43 -8.10 -14.36
N ARG A 59 -21.25 -8.79 -15.16
CA ARG A 59 -22.58 -9.29 -14.75
C ARG A 59 -22.47 -10.32 -13.63
N ALA A 60 -21.51 -11.26 -13.72
CA ALA A 60 -21.26 -12.22 -12.65
C ALA A 60 -20.84 -11.51 -11.32
N LEU A 61 -20.01 -10.47 -11.41
CA LEU A 61 -19.60 -9.68 -10.26
C LEU A 61 -20.77 -8.87 -9.69
N ALA A 62 -21.59 -8.27 -10.55
CA ALA A 62 -22.81 -7.54 -10.19
C ALA A 62 -23.79 -8.45 -9.42
N ALA A 63 -24.06 -9.64 -9.93
CA ALA A 63 -24.94 -10.61 -9.27
C ALA A 63 -24.41 -11.01 -7.89
N ARG A 64 -23.08 -11.17 -7.74
CA ARG A 64 -22.45 -11.54 -6.46
C ARG A 64 -22.47 -10.40 -5.42
N THR A 65 -22.44 -9.15 -5.88
CA THR A 65 -22.29 -7.98 -4.99
C THR A 65 -23.57 -7.17 -4.81
N GLY A 66 -24.59 -7.40 -5.64
CA GLY A 66 -25.81 -6.61 -5.66
C GLY A 66 -25.65 -5.23 -6.30
N VAL A 67 -24.49 -4.92 -6.90
CA VAL A 67 -24.30 -3.71 -7.68
C VAL A 67 -24.96 -3.88 -9.04
N THR A 68 -25.88 -2.99 -9.38
CA THR A 68 -26.70 -3.14 -10.59
C THR A 68 -26.12 -2.46 -11.83
N ARG A 69 -25.24 -1.45 -11.65
CA ARG A 69 -24.66 -0.66 -12.73
C ARG A 69 -23.38 -1.33 -13.26
N VAL A 70 -23.40 -1.73 -14.52
CA VAL A 70 -22.25 -2.32 -15.23
C VAL A 70 -22.09 -1.66 -16.60
N SER A 71 -20.86 -1.51 -17.04
CA SER A 71 -20.57 -0.92 -18.36
C SER A 71 -19.26 -1.47 -18.94
N THR A 72 -19.24 -1.70 -20.24
CA THR A 72 -18.01 -1.96 -21.01
C THR A 72 -17.49 -0.72 -21.73
N ASN A 73 -18.19 0.42 -21.58
CA ASN A 73 -17.84 1.69 -22.23
C ASN A 73 -17.41 2.74 -21.18
N LEU A 74 -16.10 2.81 -20.95
CA LEU A 74 -15.52 3.78 -20.01
C LEU A 74 -15.84 5.24 -20.42
N ASP A 75 -15.78 5.56 -21.71
CA ASP A 75 -15.95 6.94 -22.18
C ASP A 75 -17.40 7.42 -21.94
N ALA A 76 -18.39 6.54 -22.09
CA ALA A 76 -19.78 6.85 -21.74
C ALA A 76 -19.96 7.12 -20.23
N GLU A 77 -19.32 6.32 -19.37
CA GLU A 77 -19.39 6.53 -17.92
C GLU A 77 -18.63 7.80 -17.48
N LEU A 78 -17.54 8.13 -18.14
CA LEU A 78 -16.82 9.39 -17.91
C LEU A 78 -17.65 10.60 -18.34
N ALA A 79 -18.43 10.51 -19.42
CA ALA A 79 -19.33 11.57 -19.86
C ALA A 79 -20.57 11.75 -18.95
N ASN A 80 -20.91 10.72 -18.16
CA ASN A 80 -22.08 10.77 -17.29
C ASN A 80 -21.83 11.71 -16.08
N PRO A 81 -22.60 12.80 -15.91
CA PRO A 81 -22.40 13.75 -14.81
C PRO A 81 -22.76 13.17 -13.43
N ALA A 82 -23.53 12.07 -13.38
CA ALA A 82 -23.83 11.39 -12.12
C ALA A 82 -22.61 10.68 -11.52
N ASN A 83 -21.57 10.40 -12.33
CA ASN A 83 -20.33 9.84 -11.85
C ASN A 83 -19.35 10.97 -11.52
N GLN A 84 -18.96 11.11 -10.26
CA GLN A 84 -18.05 12.16 -9.80
C GLN A 84 -16.61 11.66 -9.60
N ILE A 85 -16.45 10.38 -9.29
CA ILE A 85 -15.16 9.76 -8.96
C ILE A 85 -14.81 8.73 -10.02
N TYR A 86 -13.56 8.74 -10.46
CA TYR A 86 -12.93 7.68 -11.23
C TYR A 86 -11.95 6.93 -10.34
N PHE A 87 -12.17 5.63 -10.17
CA PHE A 87 -11.26 4.72 -9.51
C PHE A 87 -10.59 3.80 -10.52
N ASP A 88 -9.25 3.66 -10.43
CA ASP A 88 -8.47 2.82 -11.31
C ASP A 88 -7.75 1.69 -10.55
N ALA A 89 -8.09 0.44 -10.88
CA ALA A 89 -7.39 -0.78 -10.49
C ALA A 89 -6.94 -1.62 -11.70
N THR A 90 -6.66 -0.95 -12.82
CA THR A 90 -6.12 -1.59 -14.03
C THR A 90 -4.63 -1.91 -13.86
N LEU A 91 -4.01 -2.53 -14.87
CA LEU A 91 -2.57 -2.73 -14.91
C LEU A 91 -1.84 -1.37 -14.92
N THR A 92 -0.67 -1.31 -14.30
CA THR A 92 0.10 -0.08 -14.11
C THR A 92 0.35 0.67 -15.41
N GLY A 93 0.76 -0.02 -16.47
CA GLY A 93 1.01 0.60 -17.78
C GLY A 93 -0.23 1.15 -18.50
N GLN A 94 -1.45 0.73 -18.11
CA GLN A 94 -2.70 1.23 -18.69
C GLN A 94 -3.31 2.39 -17.89
N ARG A 95 -2.96 2.51 -16.62
CA ARG A 95 -3.53 3.48 -15.67
C ARG A 95 -3.39 4.94 -16.12
N PRO A 96 -2.23 5.42 -16.62
CA PRO A 96 -2.09 6.82 -17.05
C PRO A 96 -3.11 7.25 -18.11
N VAL A 97 -3.46 6.36 -19.04
CA VAL A 97 -4.46 6.65 -20.08
C VAL A 97 -5.85 6.86 -19.47
N GLY A 98 -6.28 5.95 -18.58
CA GLY A 98 -7.56 6.03 -17.89
C GLY A 98 -7.65 7.29 -17.01
N VAL A 99 -6.61 7.58 -16.25
CA VAL A 99 -6.54 8.75 -15.37
C VAL A 99 -6.62 10.05 -16.17
N ARG A 100 -5.90 10.20 -17.30
CA ARG A 100 -5.99 11.40 -18.16
C ARG A 100 -7.37 11.59 -18.76
N LYS A 101 -8.02 10.52 -19.23
CA LYS A 101 -9.40 10.59 -19.68
C LYS A 101 -10.34 11.08 -18.57
N ALA A 102 -10.16 10.61 -17.36
CA ALA A 102 -10.95 11.01 -16.21
C ALA A 102 -10.69 12.46 -15.80
N ILE A 103 -9.43 12.95 -15.85
CA ILE A 103 -9.06 14.34 -15.63
C ILE A 103 -9.76 15.24 -16.68
N ALA A 104 -9.70 14.87 -17.98
CA ALA A 104 -10.37 15.60 -19.06
C ALA A 104 -11.88 15.65 -18.87
N ALA A 105 -12.48 14.57 -18.33
CA ALA A 105 -13.90 14.49 -17.99
C ALA A 105 -14.24 15.11 -16.62
N ARG A 106 -13.29 15.81 -15.97
CA ARG A 106 -13.49 16.53 -14.69
C ARG A 106 -13.91 15.62 -13.53
N LYS A 107 -13.43 14.36 -13.51
CA LYS A 107 -13.68 13.42 -12.42
C LYS A 107 -12.59 13.54 -11.35
N HIS A 108 -12.97 13.40 -10.08
CA HIS A 108 -12.01 13.18 -9.00
C HIS A 108 -11.33 11.83 -9.17
N ILE A 109 -10.04 11.73 -8.82
CA ILE A 109 -9.22 10.56 -9.12
C ILE A 109 -8.89 9.82 -7.83
N TYR A 110 -9.11 8.50 -7.81
CA TYR A 110 -8.55 7.61 -6.81
C TYR A 110 -8.00 6.37 -7.51
N CYS A 111 -6.78 5.96 -7.23
CA CYS A 111 -6.19 4.84 -7.96
C CYS A 111 -5.27 3.96 -7.11
N GLU A 112 -5.11 2.72 -7.58
CA GLU A 112 -4.11 1.79 -7.06
C GLU A 112 -2.68 2.27 -7.33
N LYS A 113 -1.78 1.81 -6.46
CA LYS A 113 -0.35 1.92 -6.67
C LYS A 113 0.19 0.78 -7.57
N PRO A 114 1.32 0.95 -8.25
CA PRO A 114 1.99 2.20 -8.60
C PRO A 114 1.14 3.07 -9.51
N THR A 115 1.26 4.41 -9.40
CA THR A 115 0.40 5.34 -10.19
C THR A 115 0.77 5.37 -11.67
N ALA A 116 2.00 5.03 -12.02
CA ALA A 116 2.51 4.83 -13.38
C ALA A 116 3.72 3.90 -13.34
N THR A 117 4.27 3.56 -14.50
CA THR A 117 5.47 2.72 -14.63
C THR A 117 6.77 3.48 -14.44
N THR A 118 6.75 4.82 -14.60
CA THR A 118 7.90 5.71 -14.40
C THR A 118 7.56 6.88 -13.47
N ALA A 119 8.57 7.36 -12.73
CA ALA A 119 8.41 8.52 -11.85
C ALA A 119 8.04 9.80 -12.62
N ALA A 120 8.59 9.98 -13.82
CA ALA A 120 8.25 11.11 -14.68
C ALA A 120 6.78 11.13 -15.08
N GLU A 121 6.23 9.97 -15.49
CA GLU A 121 4.83 9.80 -15.86
C GLU A 121 3.92 9.99 -14.64
N ALA A 122 4.27 9.40 -13.50
CA ALA A 122 3.52 9.55 -12.25
C ALA A 122 3.46 11.01 -11.79
N LEU A 123 4.59 11.74 -11.88
CA LEU A 123 4.66 13.17 -11.56
C LEU A 123 3.83 14.00 -12.54
N ALA A 124 3.84 13.67 -13.84
CA ALA A 124 3.01 14.35 -14.83
C ALA A 124 1.52 14.24 -14.48
N LEU A 125 1.05 13.03 -14.15
CA LEU A 125 -0.33 12.81 -13.69
C LEU A 125 -0.68 13.63 -12.44
N ALA A 126 0.22 13.68 -11.45
CA ALA A 126 0.02 14.47 -10.24
C ALA A 126 -0.10 15.96 -10.54
N LYS A 127 0.70 16.49 -11.46
CA LYS A 127 0.63 17.88 -11.93
C LYS A 127 -0.67 18.16 -12.72
N GLU A 128 -1.03 17.27 -13.64
CA GLU A 128 -2.25 17.39 -14.45
C GLU A 128 -3.51 17.44 -13.59
N VAL A 129 -3.64 16.53 -12.61
CA VAL A 129 -4.81 16.49 -11.73
C VAL A 129 -4.88 17.70 -10.81
N THR A 130 -3.72 18.18 -10.32
CA THR A 130 -3.62 19.37 -9.48
C THR A 130 -3.99 20.63 -10.26
N ALA A 131 -3.45 20.80 -11.47
CA ALA A 131 -3.78 21.92 -12.36
C ALA A 131 -5.26 21.95 -12.74
N ALA A 132 -5.89 20.78 -12.85
CA ALA A 132 -7.34 20.67 -13.06
C ALA A 132 -8.18 21.01 -11.81
N GLY A 133 -7.57 21.22 -10.64
CA GLY A 133 -8.28 21.49 -9.37
C GLY A 133 -9.15 20.35 -8.89
N LEU A 134 -8.80 19.10 -9.24
CA LEU A 134 -9.54 17.91 -8.89
C LEU A 134 -9.04 17.29 -7.59
N LYS A 135 -9.95 16.76 -6.78
CA LYS A 135 -9.57 15.91 -5.65
C LYS A 135 -8.93 14.63 -6.16
N ASN A 136 -7.83 14.22 -5.52
CA ASN A 136 -7.13 13.04 -5.98
C ASN A 136 -6.48 12.28 -4.81
N GLY A 137 -6.27 10.98 -5.02
CA GLY A 137 -5.67 10.09 -4.04
C GLY A 137 -5.09 8.83 -4.66
N VAL A 138 -4.12 8.25 -3.96
CA VAL A 138 -3.52 6.95 -4.25
C VAL A 138 -3.69 6.04 -3.05
N VAL A 139 -3.85 4.75 -3.30
CA VAL A 139 -3.99 3.73 -2.25
C VAL A 139 -2.69 3.60 -1.45
N GLN A 140 -2.80 3.79 -0.13
CA GLN A 140 -1.72 3.64 0.86
C GLN A 140 -2.20 2.80 2.05
N ASP A 141 -2.79 1.66 1.75
CA ASP A 141 -3.51 0.77 2.67
C ASP A 141 -2.73 0.39 3.94
N LYS A 142 -1.41 0.25 3.85
CA LYS A 142 -0.63 -0.22 5.00
C LYS A 142 -0.63 0.75 6.18
N LEU A 143 -0.89 2.02 5.97
CA LEU A 143 -1.02 3.01 7.06
C LEU A 143 -2.18 2.70 8.01
N TRP A 144 -3.18 1.95 7.54
CA TRP A 144 -4.40 1.60 8.25
C TRP A 144 -4.40 0.16 8.77
N LEU A 145 -3.29 -0.55 8.66
CA LEU A 145 -3.15 -1.85 9.32
C LEU A 145 -3.15 -1.66 10.83
N PRO A 146 -3.91 -2.48 11.60
CA PRO A 146 -4.04 -2.28 13.04
C PRO A 146 -2.72 -2.19 13.81
N GLY A 147 -1.73 -3.01 13.44
CA GLY A 147 -0.40 -2.94 14.05
C GLY A 147 0.32 -1.62 13.78
N LEU A 148 0.19 -1.07 12.55
CA LEU A 148 0.81 0.21 12.20
C LEU A 148 0.05 1.41 12.80
N VAL A 149 -1.27 1.31 12.97
CA VAL A 149 -2.05 2.32 13.69
C VAL A 149 -1.61 2.40 15.16
N LYS A 150 -1.39 1.24 15.82
CA LYS A 150 -0.84 1.17 17.18
C LYS A 150 0.58 1.74 17.26
N LEU A 151 1.41 1.44 16.25
CA LEU A 151 2.77 1.99 16.18
C LEU A 151 2.72 3.52 16.03
N LYS A 152 1.85 4.03 15.17
CA LYS A 152 1.65 5.48 15.01
C LYS A 152 1.19 6.13 16.31
N TYR A 153 0.29 5.51 17.05
CA TYR A 153 -0.11 5.99 18.38
C TYR A 153 1.09 6.14 19.33
N LEU A 154 2.00 5.16 19.38
CA LEU A 154 3.23 5.26 20.18
C LEU A 154 4.14 6.39 19.71
N ILE A 155 4.25 6.61 18.40
CA ILE A 155 5.03 7.72 17.84
C ILE A 155 4.42 9.07 18.24
N ASP A 156 3.12 9.23 18.02
CA ASP A 156 2.39 10.48 18.28
C ASP A 156 2.38 10.85 19.77
N THR A 157 2.43 9.86 20.66
CA THR A 157 2.51 10.07 22.12
C THR A 157 3.92 10.27 22.65
N GLY A 158 4.94 10.23 21.78
CA GLY A 158 6.34 10.45 22.17
C GLY A 158 6.99 9.27 22.92
N PHE A 159 6.37 8.07 22.87
CA PHE A 159 6.84 6.87 23.58
C PHE A 159 8.32 6.55 23.33
N PHE A 160 8.80 6.76 22.12
CA PHE A 160 10.17 6.40 21.70
C PHE A 160 11.23 7.40 22.17
N GLY A 161 10.83 8.63 22.61
CA GLY A 161 11.77 9.73 22.65
C GLY A 161 12.30 10.02 21.23
N ARG A 162 13.63 10.07 21.06
CA ARG A 162 14.23 10.15 19.72
C ARG A 162 14.30 8.76 19.09
N ILE A 163 13.67 8.56 17.93
CA ILE A 163 13.78 7.33 17.15
C ILE A 163 15.21 7.25 16.59
N LEU A 164 15.82 6.08 16.70
CA LEU A 164 17.20 5.80 16.29
C LEU A 164 17.24 5.02 14.99
N SER A 165 16.48 3.91 14.95
CA SER A 165 16.45 3.01 13.80
C SER A 165 15.12 2.30 13.65
N VAL A 166 14.84 1.87 12.41
CA VAL A 166 13.68 1.05 12.06
C VAL A 166 14.16 -0.16 11.25
N ARG A 167 13.71 -1.35 11.62
CA ARG A 167 13.96 -2.57 10.85
C ARG A 167 12.64 -3.16 10.40
N GLY A 168 12.46 -3.31 9.09
CA GLY A 168 11.28 -3.90 8.50
C GLY A 168 11.59 -5.22 7.80
N GLU A 169 10.74 -6.21 8.00
CA GLU A 169 10.79 -7.47 7.29
C GLU A 169 9.40 -7.83 6.80
N PHE A 170 9.27 -8.02 5.49
CA PHE A 170 8.05 -8.50 4.86
C PHE A 170 8.40 -9.69 3.97
N GLY A 171 7.64 -10.77 4.09
CA GLY A 171 7.83 -11.86 3.16
C GLY A 171 7.12 -13.14 3.54
N TYR A 172 7.09 -14.03 2.56
CA TYR A 172 6.57 -15.38 2.69
C TYR A 172 7.07 -16.24 1.53
N TRP A 173 6.96 -17.56 1.70
CA TRP A 173 7.30 -18.49 0.64
C TRP A 173 6.20 -18.55 -0.41
N VAL A 174 6.55 -18.23 -1.65
CA VAL A 174 5.67 -18.41 -2.80
C VAL A 174 6.13 -19.64 -3.58
N PHE A 175 5.26 -20.63 -3.70
CA PHE A 175 5.55 -21.85 -4.45
C PHE A 175 5.88 -21.54 -5.92
N THR A 176 6.77 -22.35 -6.49
CA THR A 176 7.28 -22.14 -7.86
C THR A 176 6.24 -22.34 -8.95
N GLY A 177 5.16 -23.06 -8.68
CA GLY A 177 4.16 -23.49 -9.65
C GLY A 177 4.42 -24.89 -10.23
N GLU A 178 5.55 -25.54 -9.88
CA GLU A 178 5.92 -26.87 -10.39
C GLU A 178 5.05 -27.98 -9.79
N PHE A 179 4.99 -28.03 -8.47
CA PHE A 179 4.21 -29.04 -7.72
C PHE A 179 2.99 -28.44 -7.04
N GLU A 180 3.03 -27.17 -6.76
CA GLU A 180 2.01 -26.42 -6.08
C GLU A 180 1.77 -25.12 -6.83
N LYS A 181 0.50 -24.73 -7.03
CA LYS A 181 0.17 -23.51 -7.78
C LYS A 181 0.78 -22.26 -7.15
N LEU A 182 1.22 -21.34 -8.00
CA LEU A 182 1.64 -20.01 -7.60
C LEU A 182 0.52 -19.29 -6.83
N GLN A 183 0.84 -18.70 -5.68
CA GLN A 183 -0.09 -17.80 -4.98
C GLN A 183 -0.17 -16.43 -5.64
N ARG A 184 0.88 -16.03 -6.38
CA ARG A 184 0.93 -14.77 -7.14
C ARG A 184 0.95 -15.07 -8.63
N PRO A 185 0.27 -14.26 -9.46
CA PRO A 185 0.32 -14.42 -10.92
C PRO A 185 1.74 -14.32 -11.47
N SER A 186 2.02 -15.05 -12.55
CA SER A 186 3.34 -15.16 -13.18
C SER A 186 3.94 -13.82 -13.64
N TRP A 187 3.11 -12.84 -13.98
CA TRP A 187 3.59 -11.51 -14.37
C TRP A 187 4.40 -10.81 -13.27
N ASN A 188 4.18 -11.13 -11.99
CA ASN A 188 4.97 -10.56 -10.89
C ASN A 188 6.47 -10.88 -10.97
N TYR A 189 6.84 -11.92 -11.71
CA TYR A 189 8.22 -12.38 -11.86
C TYR A 189 8.81 -12.07 -13.23
N ARG A 190 8.15 -11.19 -14.00
CA ARG A 190 8.59 -10.73 -15.33
C ARG A 190 8.79 -9.23 -15.34
N LYS A 191 10.00 -8.80 -15.67
CA LYS A 191 10.36 -7.38 -15.76
C LYS A 191 9.61 -6.68 -16.91
N GLU A 192 9.39 -7.39 -17.99
CA GLU A 192 8.64 -6.95 -19.18
C GLU A 192 7.15 -6.69 -18.90
N ASP A 193 6.62 -7.24 -17.81
CA ASP A 193 5.24 -7.06 -17.34
C ASP A 193 5.17 -6.10 -16.12
N ASP A 194 6.19 -5.27 -15.90
CA ASP A 194 6.33 -4.36 -14.75
C ASP A 194 6.34 -5.10 -13.39
N GLY A 195 6.79 -6.37 -13.38
CA GLY A 195 6.94 -7.19 -12.17
C GLY A 195 8.19 -6.86 -11.37
N GLY A 196 8.33 -7.50 -10.21
CA GLY A 196 9.44 -7.38 -9.30
C GLY A 196 9.02 -6.88 -7.92
N ILE A 197 9.67 -7.42 -6.87
CA ILE A 197 9.34 -7.06 -5.50
C ILE A 197 9.87 -5.66 -5.14
N ILE A 198 10.92 -5.18 -5.79
CA ILE A 198 11.41 -3.80 -5.62
C ILE A 198 10.30 -2.83 -6.03
N VAL A 199 9.71 -3.02 -7.21
CA VAL A 199 8.62 -2.16 -7.71
C VAL A 199 7.38 -2.28 -6.82
N ASP A 200 7.02 -3.49 -6.39
CA ASP A 200 5.85 -3.72 -5.55
C ASP A 200 6.04 -3.12 -4.15
N MET A 201 7.17 -3.39 -3.49
CA MET A 201 7.34 -3.09 -2.06
C MET A 201 7.96 -1.74 -1.76
N LEU A 202 8.87 -1.20 -2.58
CA LEU A 202 9.43 0.12 -2.31
C LEU A 202 8.37 1.22 -2.42
N CYS A 203 7.38 1.07 -3.30
CA CYS A 203 6.20 1.95 -3.31
C CYS A 203 5.46 1.95 -1.96
N HIS A 204 5.37 0.79 -1.29
CA HIS A 204 4.77 0.69 0.04
C HIS A 204 5.67 1.28 1.12
N TRP A 205 6.96 0.95 1.09
CA TRP A 205 7.90 1.45 2.11
C TRP A 205 8.07 2.96 2.04
N GLN A 206 7.97 3.57 0.84
CA GLN A 206 8.02 5.01 0.71
C GLN A 206 7.00 5.69 1.62
N TYR A 207 5.72 5.34 1.49
CA TYR A 207 4.69 6.03 2.25
C TYR A 207 4.65 5.59 3.73
N VAL A 208 4.99 4.33 4.04
CA VAL A 208 5.10 3.87 5.44
C VAL A 208 6.22 4.64 6.15
N ILE A 209 7.41 4.72 5.56
CA ILE A 209 8.55 5.42 6.14
C ILE A 209 8.23 6.91 6.29
N GLN A 210 7.76 7.55 5.22
CA GLN A 210 7.51 8.99 5.23
C GLN A 210 6.44 9.40 6.23
N ASN A 211 5.32 8.66 6.34
CA ASN A 211 4.22 9.02 7.23
C ASN A 211 4.51 8.71 8.71
N LEU A 212 5.38 7.73 9.00
CA LEU A 212 5.66 7.31 10.37
C LEU A 212 6.99 7.86 10.91
N PHE A 213 8.04 7.99 10.08
CA PHE A 213 9.39 8.23 10.57
C PHE A 213 10.06 9.47 9.98
N GLY A 214 9.63 9.95 8.82
CA GLY A 214 10.16 11.15 8.17
C GLY A 214 10.59 10.94 6.72
N GLU A 215 11.02 12.02 6.07
CA GLU A 215 11.37 12.02 4.64
C GLU A 215 12.68 11.26 4.38
N ILE A 216 12.68 10.48 3.29
CA ILE A 216 13.84 9.71 2.86
C ILE A 216 14.81 10.65 2.13
N LYS A 217 16.05 10.70 2.61
CA LYS A 217 17.16 11.47 2.03
C LYS A 217 17.89 10.70 0.95
N SER A 218 18.23 9.44 1.25
CA SER A 218 19.00 8.58 0.35
C SER A 218 18.70 7.10 0.59
N LEU A 219 19.02 6.25 -0.37
CA LEU A 219 18.85 4.81 -0.25
C LEU A 219 19.97 4.02 -0.93
N THR A 220 20.14 2.79 -0.46
CA THR A 220 20.77 1.71 -1.20
C THR A 220 19.85 0.50 -1.24
N CYS A 221 19.84 -0.21 -2.35
CA CYS A 221 19.01 -1.40 -2.54
C CYS A 221 19.79 -2.46 -3.31
N LEU A 222 19.64 -3.72 -2.87
CA LEU A 222 20.06 -4.90 -3.61
C LEU A 222 18.82 -5.72 -3.95
N GLY A 223 18.65 -6.04 -5.22
CA GLY A 223 17.67 -7.03 -5.66
C GLY A 223 18.30 -8.41 -5.83
N ALA A 224 17.48 -9.43 -5.86
CA ALA A 224 17.86 -10.78 -6.22
C ALA A 224 16.70 -11.51 -6.90
N THR A 225 17.05 -12.43 -7.81
CA THR A 225 16.14 -13.45 -8.35
C THR A 225 16.64 -14.80 -7.82
N HIS A 226 16.24 -15.15 -6.60
CA HIS A 226 16.71 -16.36 -5.93
C HIS A 226 16.16 -17.63 -6.57
N ILE A 227 14.93 -17.54 -7.12
CA ILE A 227 14.29 -18.65 -7.84
C ILE A 227 14.15 -18.27 -9.33
N PRO A 228 15.18 -18.57 -10.14
CA PRO A 228 15.25 -18.08 -11.52
C PRO A 228 14.29 -18.81 -12.50
N ARG A 229 13.65 -19.89 -12.04
CA ARG A 229 12.72 -20.68 -12.86
C ARG A 229 11.42 -20.93 -12.09
N ARG A 230 10.31 -20.62 -12.74
CA ARG A 230 8.96 -20.86 -12.20
C ARG A 230 8.05 -21.41 -13.30
N TRP A 231 6.83 -21.82 -12.93
CA TRP A 231 5.79 -22.33 -13.83
C TRP A 231 4.59 -21.40 -13.82
N ASP A 232 4.08 -21.05 -14.98
CA ASP A 232 2.93 -20.16 -15.11
C ASP A 232 1.61 -20.83 -14.74
N GLU A 233 0.49 -20.12 -14.91
CA GLU A 233 -0.86 -20.58 -14.58
C GLU A 233 -1.31 -21.79 -15.41
N SER A 234 -0.65 -22.06 -16.54
CA SER A 234 -0.88 -23.22 -17.41
C SER A 234 0.05 -24.40 -17.08
N GLY A 235 0.97 -24.23 -16.13
CA GLY A 235 1.98 -25.23 -15.77
C GLY A 235 3.18 -25.25 -16.74
N LYS A 236 3.37 -24.21 -17.56
CA LYS A 236 4.52 -24.08 -18.45
C LYS A 236 5.68 -23.40 -17.74
N PRO A 237 6.89 -24.00 -17.78
CA PRO A 237 8.07 -23.40 -17.15
C PRO A 237 8.53 -22.15 -17.92
N TYR A 238 9.02 -21.14 -17.16
CA TYR A 238 9.60 -19.92 -17.71
C TYR A 238 10.77 -19.43 -16.84
N ALA A 239 11.65 -18.62 -17.43
CA ALA A 239 12.70 -17.93 -16.71
C ALA A 239 12.14 -16.64 -16.08
N CYS A 240 12.41 -16.42 -14.79
CA CYS A 240 12.08 -15.18 -14.10
C CYS A 240 13.07 -14.10 -14.54
N THR A 241 12.55 -12.92 -14.91
CA THR A 241 13.37 -11.77 -15.34
C THR A 241 13.32 -10.64 -14.31
N ALA A 242 12.37 -10.67 -13.38
CA ALA A 242 12.25 -9.71 -12.29
C ALA A 242 12.79 -10.28 -10.97
N ASP A 243 13.06 -9.37 -10.04
CA ASP A 243 13.50 -9.68 -8.67
C ASP A 243 12.35 -10.27 -7.84
N ASP A 244 12.70 -11.23 -6.98
CA ASP A 244 11.81 -11.86 -5.99
C ASP A 244 12.21 -11.54 -4.55
N SER A 245 13.35 -10.87 -4.37
CA SER A 245 13.84 -10.38 -3.08
C SER A 245 14.49 -9.01 -3.21
N ALA A 246 14.27 -8.15 -2.21
CA ALA A 246 14.82 -6.80 -2.10
C ALA A 246 15.36 -6.55 -0.70
N TYR A 247 16.55 -5.99 -0.63
CA TYR A 247 17.26 -5.63 0.59
C TYR A 247 17.63 -4.16 0.52
N ALA A 248 16.92 -3.30 1.27
CA ALA A 248 17.07 -1.86 1.15
C ALA A 248 17.41 -1.19 2.48
N THR A 249 18.28 -0.19 2.44
CA THR A 249 18.58 0.70 3.56
C THR A 249 18.31 2.14 3.14
N PHE A 250 17.68 2.91 4.02
CA PHE A 250 17.29 4.30 3.81
C PHE A 250 17.87 5.16 4.93
N GLU A 251 18.46 6.30 4.58
CA GLU A 251 18.78 7.38 5.49
C GLU A 251 17.67 8.44 5.41
N LEU A 252 17.13 8.85 6.54
CA LEU A 252 16.11 9.90 6.60
C LEU A 252 16.76 11.28 6.86
N LEU A 253 16.05 12.35 6.49
CA LEU A 253 16.52 13.73 6.73
C LEU A 253 16.76 14.04 8.21
N ASN A 254 16.04 13.39 9.11
CA ASN A 254 16.19 13.53 10.58
C ASN A 254 17.25 12.60 11.19
N GLY A 255 18.01 11.86 10.36
CA GLY A 255 19.10 10.97 10.78
C GLY A 255 18.67 9.57 11.22
N VAL A 256 17.38 9.22 11.14
CA VAL A 256 16.90 7.85 11.37
C VAL A 256 17.38 6.95 10.24
N ILE A 257 17.87 5.76 10.59
CA ILE A 257 18.23 4.71 9.62
C ILE A 257 17.13 3.66 9.57
N CYS A 258 16.62 3.40 8.37
CA CYS A 258 15.63 2.37 8.12
C CYS A 258 16.23 1.26 7.26
N GLN A 259 16.04 -0.01 7.65
CA GLN A 259 16.44 -1.17 6.87
C GLN A 259 15.22 -2.06 6.64
N PHE A 260 14.89 -2.29 5.37
CA PHE A 260 13.71 -3.08 4.99
C PHE A 260 14.09 -4.20 4.03
N ASN A 261 13.74 -5.43 4.43
CA ASN A 261 13.86 -6.60 3.59
C ASN A 261 12.47 -7.06 3.13
N SER A 262 12.36 -7.38 1.86
CA SER A 262 11.13 -7.91 1.28
C SER A 262 11.45 -9.12 0.42
N SER A 263 10.73 -10.23 0.60
CA SER A 263 11.02 -11.45 -0.16
C SER A 263 9.78 -12.33 -0.36
N TRP A 264 9.69 -12.91 -1.55
CA TRP A 264 8.72 -13.97 -1.86
C TRP A 264 9.32 -15.38 -1.74
N ASP A 265 10.50 -15.50 -1.13
CA ASP A 265 11.29 -16.73 -1.06
C ASP A 265 11.76 -17.07 0.36
N VAL A 266 11.04 -16.58 1.37
CA VAL A 266 11.36 -16.83 2.78
C VAL A 266 10.26 -17.60 3.49
N ARG A 267 10.66 -18.53 4.36
CA ARG A 267 9.74 -19.20 5.28
C ARG A 267 9.52 -18.34 6.50
N VAL A 268 8.26 -18.05 6.77
CA VAL A 268 7.87 -17.23 7.93
C VAL A 268 8.10 -18.03 9.20
N ARG A 269 8.83 -17.45 10.17
CA ARG A 269 9.14 -18.02 11.49
C ARG A 269 8.42 -17.33 12.65
N ARG A 270 7.38 -16.57 12.34
CA ARG A 270 6.54 -15.79 13.25
C ARG A 270 5.09 -15.86 12.77
N ASP A 271 4.14 -15.47 13.58
CA ASP A 271 2.71 -15.51 13.25
C ASP A 271 2.25 -14.30 12.41
N ASP A 272 3.18 -13.66 11.66
CA ASP A 272 2.89 -12.50 10.83
C ASP A 272 3.82 -12.43 9.61
N LEU A 273 3.32 -11.88 8.50
CA LEU A 273 4.08 -11.65 7.28
C LEU A 273 4.91 -10.37 7.33
N LEU A 274 4.55 -9.43 8.21
CA LEU A 274 5.18 -8.13 8.39
C LEU A 274 5.72 -8.01 9.81
N THR A 275 6.92 -7.48 9.95
CA THR A 275 7.49 -7.04 11.21
C THR A 275 8.18 -5.72 11.02
N LEU A 276 7.83 -4.74 11.84
CA LEU A 276 8.48 -3.44 11.94
C LEU A 276 8.96 -3.26 13.37
N GLN A 277 10.27 -3.32 13.59
CA GLN A 277 10.87 -2.98 14.88
C GLN A 277 11.39 -1.55 14.84
N VAL A 278 10.97 -0.77 15.82
CA VAL A 278 11.38 0.63 16.01
C VAL A 278 12.13 0.72 17.33
N ASP A 279 13.35 1.25 17.29
CA ASP A 279 14.17 1.47 18.47
C ASP A 279 14.36 2.97 18.69
N GLY A 280 14.09 3.41 19.91
CA GLY A 280 14.21 4.80 20.35
C GLY A 280 14.96 4.94 21.69
N THR A 281 15.22 6.16 22.10
CA THR A 281 15.96 6.44 23.35
C THR A 281 15.17 6.11 24.61
N HIS A 282 13.84 6.08 24.56
CA HIS A 282 12.96 5.86 25.71
C HIS A 282 12.13 4.57 25.60
N GLY A 283 12.16 3.91 24.47
CA GLY A 283 11.45 2.65 24.28
C GLY A 283 11.62 2.08 22.87
N SER A 284 11.21 0.84 22.72
CA SER A 284 11.17 0.12 21.45
C SER A 284 9.82 -0.52 21.25
N ALA A 285 9.42 -0.74 19.99
CA ALA A 285 8.20 -1.46 19.65
C ALA A 285 8.41 -2.37 18.45
N VAL A 286 7.62 -3.44 18.41
CA VAL A 286 7.53 -4.36 17.27
C VAL A 286 6.07 -4.40 16.81
N ALA A 287 5.82 -3.95 15.59
CA ALA A 287 4.49 -3.95 14.98
C ALA A 287 4.43 -4.93 13.81
N GLY A 288 3.32 -5.63 13.67
CA GLY A 288 2.97 -6.48 12.54
C GLY A 288 1.74 -5.97 11.80
N LEU A 289 1.03 -6.86 11.10
CA LEU A 289 -0.21 -6.53 10.42
C LEU A 289 -1.34 -6.12 11.39
N ARG A 290 -1.39 -6.76 12.58
CA ARG A 290 -2.49 -6.61 13.55
C ARG A 290 -2.02 -6.17 14.92
N ASP A 291 -0.93 -6.73 15.38
CA ASP A 291 -0.45 -6.56 16.74
C ASP A 291 0.76 -5.62 16.81
N CYS A 292 0.90 -5.00 17.99
CA CYS A 292 2.08 -4.23 18.35
C CYS A 292 2.44 -4.54 19.81
N THR A 293 3.71 -4.79 20.06
CA THR A 293 4.28 -4.93 21.41
C THR A 293 5.32 -3.85 21.62
N ALA A 294 5.48 -3.40 22.86
CA ALA A 294 6.39 -2.33 23.20
C ALA A 294 7.13 -2.63 24.51
N GLN A 295 8.37 -2.14 24.62
CA GLN A 295 9.17 -2.15 25.83
C GLN A 295 9.64 -0.72 26.13
N SER A 296 9.33 -0.20 27.32
CA SER A 296 9.80 1.10 27.76
C SER A 296 11.23 1.01 28.29
N LEU A 297 11.91 2.16 28.41
CA LEU A 297 13.23 2.24 29.03
C LEU A 297 13.23 1.67 30.47
N ALA A 298 12.18 1.95 31.25
CA ALA A 298 12.05 1.44 32.61
C ALA A 298 11.92 -0.09 32.70
N ALA A 299 11.37 -0.74 31.65
CA ALA A 299 11.25 -2.20 31.56
C ALA A 299 12.43 -2.87 30.83
N THR A 300 13.42 -2.09 30.38
CA THR A 300 14.56 -2.63 29.65
C THR A 300 15.55 -3.30 30.62
N PRO A 301 15.82 -4.62 30.47
CA PRO A 301 16.74 -5.29 31.37
C PRO A 301 18.19 -4.87 31.08
N ARG A 302 19.02 -4.90 32.14
CA ARG A 302 20.47 -4.72 31.99
C ARG A 302 21.07 -6.03 31.46
N CYS A 303 21.42 -6.03 30.18
CA CYS A 303 22.00 -7.21 29.53
C CYS A 303 23.46 -7.38 29.93
N ILE A 304 23.85 -8.63 30.20
CA ILE A 304 25.26 -9.01 30.42
C ILE A 304 25.61 -9.98 29.31
N TRP A 305 26.64 -9.64 28.55
CA TRP A 305 27.21 -10.55 27.57
C TRP A 305 28.24 -11.45 28.23
N ASN A 306 27.90 -12.70 28.44
CA ASN A 306 28.83 -13.73 28.88
C ASN A 306 28.49 -15.05 28.15
N PRO A 307 29.29 -15.46 27.15
CA PRO A 307 29.02 -16.68 26.38
C PRO A 307 29.27 -17.99 27.18
N ASP A 308 29.93 -17.90 28.35
CA ASP A 308 30.29 -19.09 29.14
C ASP A 308 29.17 -19.53 30.09
N ILE A 309 28.14 -18.73 30.25
CA ILE A 309 26.97 -19.02 31.10
C ILE A 309 25.66 -18.72 30.39
N ASP A 310 24.61 -19.46 30.72
CA ASP A 310 23.28 -19.17 30.24
C ASP A 310 22.79 -17.82 30.76
N SER A 311 22.19 -17.00 29.88
CA SER A 311 21.61 -15.74 30.30
C SER A 311 20.40 -15.97 31.20
N PRO A 312 20.37 -15.41 32.42
CA PRO A 312 19.21 -15.50 33.31
C PRO A 312 18.06 -14.59 32.86
N ILE A 313 18.31 -13.75 31.86
CA ILE A 313 17.35 -12.74 31.39
C ILE A 313 16.40 -13.33 30.37
N LYS A 314 15.12 -13.24 30.64
CA LYS A 314 14.04 -13.54 29.69
C LYS A 314 13.66 -12.24 28.98
N TYR A 315 14.29 -12.00 27.85
CA TYR A 315 14.17 -10.72 27.13
C TYR A 315 12.73 -10.36 26.73
N MET A 316 11.86 -11.34 26.57
CA MET A 316 10.46 -11.11 26.20
C MET A 316 9.57 -10.66 27.36
N ASP A 317 9.97 -10.89 28.60
CA ASP A 317 9.15 -10.58 29.80
C ASP A 317 8.90 -9.07 29.97
N GLY A 318 9.79 -8.22 29.43
CA GLY A 318 9.66 -6.76 29.46
C GLY A 318 8.82 -6.18 28.32
N TRP A 319 8.32 -7.02 27.38
CA TRP A 319 7.50 -6.57 26.26
C TRP A 319 6.02 -6.69 26.60
N THR A 320 5.28 -5.62 26.42
CA THR A 320 3.84 -5.57 26.68
C THR A 320 3.05 -5.30 25.41
N ARG A 321 1.88 -5.88 25.30
CA ARG A 321 0.98 -5.65 24.17
C ARG A 321 0.42 -4.23 24.22
N VAL A 322 0.49 -3.52 23.10
CA VAL A 322 -0.15 -2.21 22.93
C VAL A 322 -1.66 -2.44 22.77
N PRO A 323 -2.51 -1.82 23.61
CA PRO A 323 -3.95 -2.02 23.56
C PRO A 323 -4.54 -1.42 22.27
N ASP A 324 -5.73 -1.89 21.91
CA ASP A 324 -6.49 -1.34 20.80
C ASP A 324 -6.98 0.07 21.17
N GLN A 325 -6.83 1.04 20.28
CA GLN A 325 -7.33 2.40 20.44
C GLN A 325 -8.77 2.56 19.92
N GLY A 326 -9.38 1.50 19.40
CA GLY A 326 -10.73 1.48 18.85
C GLY A 326 -11.02 0.21 18.08
N VAL A 327 -12.11 0.20 17.33
CA VAL A 327 -12.43 -0.87 16.40
C VAL A 327 -11.68 -0.64 15.09
N TYR A 328 -10.93 -1.64 14.67
CA TYR A 328 -10.21 -1.59 13.40
C TYR A 328 -11.05 -2.22 12.29
N ASP A 329 -11.07 -1.54 11.15
CA ASP A 329 -11.75 -2.02 9.95
C ASP A 329 -10.71 -2.43 8.87
N ASN A 330 -11.21 -2.89 7.73
CA ASN A 330 -10.33 -3.17 6.58
C ASN A 330 -9.59 -1.90 6.16
N ALA A 331 -8.28 -1.99 6.01
CA ALA A 331 -7.41 -0.84 5.74
C ALA A 331 -7.82 -0.07 4.46
N PHE A 332 -8.19 -0.77 3.39
CA PHE A 332 -8.68 -0.14 2.17
C PHE A 332 -10.02 0.58 2.38
N LYS A 333 -10.92 0.01 3.18
CA LYS A 333 -12.22 0.63 3.51
C LYS A 333 -12.01 1.93 4.27
N VAL A 334 -11.14 1.93 5.27
CA VAL A 334 -10.81 3.15 6.05
C VAL A 334 -10.32 4.26 5.11
N GLU A 335 -9.41 3.95 4.21
CA GLU A 335 -8.87 4.94 3.28
C GLU A 335 -9.93 5.42 2.28
N TRP A 336 -10.80 4.54 1.77
CA TRP A 336 -11.95 4.92 0.97
C TRP A 336 -12.88 5.89 1.72
N GLU A 337 -13.20 5.63 2.97
CA GLU A 337 -14.05 6.51 3.78
C GLU A 337 -13.43 7.91 3.93
N LEU A 338 -12.13 7.99 4.13
CA LEU A 338 -11.39 9.24 4.19
C LEU A 338 -11.40 9.99 2.85
N PHE A 339 -11.20 9.28 1.74
CA PHE A 339 -11.25 9.87 0.42
C PHE A 339 -12.66 10.39 0.07
N LEU A 340 -13.71 9.62 0.35
CA LEU A 340 -15.10 10.05 0.16
C LEU A 340 -15.45 11.29 0.99
N LYS A 341 -15.00 11.35 2.24
CA LYS A 341 -15.11 12.54 3.09
C LYS A 341 -14.37 13.73 2.47
N HIS A 342 -13.13 13.52 2.01
CA HIS A 342 -12.36 14.55 1.32
C HIS A 342 -13.09 15.13 0.11
N VAL A 343 -13.70 14.27 -0.71
CA VAL A 343 -14.46 14.72 -1.90
C VAL A 343 -15.64 15.61 -1.50
N VAL A 344 -16.41 15.23 -0.48
CA VAL A 344 -17.64 15.94 -0.09
C VAL A 344 -17.37 17.19 0.75
N THR A 345 -16.45 17.09 1.72
CA THR A 345 -16.27 18.13 2.74
C THR A 345 -15.01 18.98 2.54
N GLY A 346 -14.08 18.52 1.69
CA GLY A 346 -12.75 19.13 1.58
C GLY A 346 -11.83 18.83 2.78
N SER A 347 -12.19 17.85 3.66
CA SER A 347 -11.33 17.44 4.77
C SER A 347 -9.92 17.05 4.28
N PRO A 348 -8.89 17.16 5.12
CA PRO A 348 -7.53 16.84 4.72
C PRO A 348 -7.40 15.39 4.20
N PHE A 349 -6.72 15.23 3.07
CA PHE A 349 -6.35 13.92 2.49
C PHE A 349 -4.96 14.06 1.85
N PRO A 350 -3.89 13.81 2.60
CA PRO A 350 -2.53 14.07 2.12
C PRO A 350 -1.99 13.04 1.13
N TRP A 351 -2.63 11.89 1.00
CA TRP A 351 -2.19 10.77 0.16
C TRP A 351 -2.58 10.95 -1.31
N THR A 352 -2.07 12.02 -1.92
CA THR A 352 -2.37 12.43 -3.30
C THR A 352 -1.58 11.63 -4.33
N LEU A 353 -1.86 11.87 -5.62
CA LEU A 353 -1.06 11.28 -6.71
C LEU A 353 0.41 11.70 -6.65
N LEU A 354 0.76 12.82 -6.04
CA LEU A 354 2.15 13.20 -5.80
C LEU A 354 2.85 12.22 -4.85
N GLU A 355 2.14 11.78 -3.80
CA GLU A 355 2.68 10.74 -2.90
C GLU A 355 2.83 9.40 -3.63
N GLY A 356 1.92 9.09 -4.57
CA GLY A 356 2.08 7.95 -5.47
C GLY A 356 3.31 8.06 -6.37
N ALA A 357 3.59 9.26 -6.89
CA ALA A 357 4.78 9.51 -7.71
C ALA A 357 6.09 9.35 -6.91
N LYS A 358 6.11 9.75 -5.63
CA LYS A 358 7.26 9.49 -4.73
C LYS A 358 7.50 7.99 -4.53
N GLY A 359 6.43 7.19 -4.43
CA GLY A 359 6.53 5.73 -4.36
C GLY A 359 7.16 5.14 -5.62
N VAL A 360 6.74 5.58 -6.81
CA VAL A 360 7.33 5.14 -8.08
C VAL A 360 8.79 5.58 -8.17
N GLN A 361 9.11 6.82 -7.79
CA GLN A 361 10.49 7.32 -7.75
C GLN A 361 11.39 6.44 -6.86
N LEU A 362 10.92 6.09 -5.67
CA LEU A 362 11.72 5.26 -4.76
C LEU A 362 11.98 3.87 -5.35
N ALA A 363 11.00 3.27 -6.03
CA ALA A 363 11.16 1.99 -6.72
C ALA A 363 12.18 2.09 -7.88
N GLU A 364 12.11 3.13 -8.72
CA GLU A 364 13.09 3.38 -9.78
C GLU A 364 14.52 3.57 -9.21
N LEU A 365 14.64 4.35 -8.15
CA LEU A 365 15.92 4.57 -7.47
C LEU A 365 16.44 3.28 -6.84
N GLY A 366 15.58 2.42 -6.30
CA GLY A 366 15.93 1.10 -5.80
C GLY A 366 16.51 0.20 -6.89
N LEU A 367 15.84 0.10 -8.04
CA LEU A 367 16.34 -0.63 -9.21
C LEU A 367 17.68 -0.07 -9.72
N LYS A 368 17.80 1.26 -9.78
CA LYS A 368 19.02 1.95 -10.20
C LYS A 368 20.17 1.73 -9.22
N SER A 369 19.93 1.81 -7.91
CA SER A 369 20.90 1.51 -6.86
C SER A 369 21.44 0.09 -6.99
N TRP A 370 20.57 -0.88 -7.24
CA TRP A 370 20.95 -2.27 -7.49
C TRP A 370 21.82 -2.42 -8.74
N ALA A 371 21.43 -1.79 -9.85
CA ALA A 371 22.18 -1.85 -11.11
C ALA A 371 23.57 -1.20 -11.00
N GLU A 372 23.66 -0.02 -10.36
CA GLU A 372 24.86 0.77 -10.23
C GLU A 372 25.73 0.42 -9.01
N ARG A 373 25.22 -0.43 -8.11
CA ARG A 373 25.90 -0.86 -6.86
C ARG A 373 26.36 0.29 -5.98
N ARG A 374 25.53 1.31 -5.81
CA ARG A 374 25.84 2.50 -5.00
C ARG A 374 24.61 3.09 -4.30
N TRP A 375 24.88 3.92 -3.28
CA TRP A 375 23.90 4.80 -2.70
C TRP A 375 23.41 5.85 -3.70
N LEU A 376 22.13 6.21 -3.59
CA LEU A 376 21.51 7.27 -4.39
C LEU A 376 20.74 8.22 -3.47
N ASP A 377 20.88 9.53 -3.74
CA ASP A 377 20.01 10.53 -3.13
C ASP A 377 18.60 10.43 -3.69
N VAL A 378 17.61 10.79 -2.86
CA VAL A 378 16.19 10.88 -3.24
C VAL A 378 15.85 12.36 -3.42
N PRO A 379 15.92 12.89 -4.65
CA PRO A 379 15.60 14.29 -4.89
C PRO A 379 14.09 14.54 -4.68
N PRO A 380 13.70 15.70 -4.10
CA PRO A 380 12.29 16.05 -3.96
C PRO A 380 11.62 16.18 -5.33
N LEU A 381 10.45 15.61 -5.49
CA LEU A 381 9.60 15.79 -6.66
C LEU A 381 8.89 17.16 -6.57
N LYS A 382 9.04 17.96 -7.63
CA LYS A 382 8.45 19.32 -7.73
C LYS A 382 7.52 19.43 -8.92
#